data_0faef7db513590f76369a14d594ab6de
#
_entry.id   0faef7db513590f76369a14d594ab6de
#
_cell.length_a   1.000
_cell.length_b   1.000
_cell.length_c   1.000
_cell.angle_alpha   90.00
_cell.angle_beta   90.00
_cell.angle_gamma   90.00
#
_symmetry.space_group_name_H-M   'P 1'
#
loop_
_entity.id
_entity.type
_entity.pdbx_description
1 polymer ?
#
loop_
_entity_poly.entity_id
_entity_poly.type
_entity_poly.pdbx_seq_one_letter_code
_entity_poly.pdbx_strand_id
1 'polypeptide(L)'
;MFLDPPYLPISEYSDFKRYTKEQFYEEDHVELAKMVKTLHERGCHVILTNSNHPLVHELYAPFTIDVIQTKRHISCNGSTRKGEDVIVTIPPKQRTLIKLLPKPLPEQVSAYPPTRFMGSKSKLLSEIWSVASQFNVDTVVDLFSGSGIVGYMFKAQGKSVVSNDYMAMSATFTKALIENNTVTLPLDEAKQLLVSHKESDHFVSTKFQGLYYTDEENDLIDTLRTNIAAIRDPYKHAIAMTALIRACTKKRPRGIFTYTGHRYDDGRKDLQKSLAEQFLDAVKAVNSAVFDNGKVNRSKHGDAMDLRVEQADLVYIEPPYYSPLSDNEYVRRYHF
;
A
#
# COMPACT_ATOMS: atom_id res chain seq x y z
N MET A 1 -10.13 4.26 15.57
CA MET A 1 -9.69 4.99 14.35
C MET A 1 -8.17 4.97 14.32
N PHE A 2 -7.55 4.71 13.18
CA PHE A 2 -6.10 4.86 12.98
C PHE A 2 -5.88 6.05 12.05
N LEU A 3 -4.93 6.92 12.40
CA LEU A 3 -4.56 8.12 11.67
C LEU A 3 -3.05 8.09 11.43
N ASP A 4 -2.65 8.24 10.18
CA ASP A 4 -1.24 8.32 9.77
C ASP A 4 -1.08 9.57 8.88
N PRO A 5 -1.14 10.77 9.47
CA PRO A 5 -1.01 12.02 8.74
C PRO A 5 0.39 12.17 8.16
N PRO A 6 0.59 13.09 7.21
CA PRO A 6 1.93 13.49 6.82
C PRO A 6 2.77 13.85 8.04
N TYR A 7 3.97 13.26 8.14
CA TYR A 7 4.81 13.46 9.31
C TYR A 7 5.44 14.85 9.33
N LEU A 8 5.49 15.47 10.48
CA LEU A 8 6.23 16.69 10.67
C LEU A 8 7.73 16.49 10.35
N PRO A 9 8.36 17.40 9.59
CA PRO A 9 9.77 17.30 9.27
C PRO A 9 10.63 17.50 10.52
N ILE A 10 11.55 16.56 10.78
CA ILE A 10 12.49 16.62 11.90
C ILE A 10 13.70 17.49 11.56
N SER A 11 13.94 17.79 10.29
CA SER A 11 15.04 18.64 9.80
C SER A 11 14.67 19.29 8.48
N GLU A 12 15.36 20.38 8.12
CA GLU A 12 15.18 21.10 6.84
C GLU A 12 15.32 20.21 5.59
N TYR A 13 15.99 19.06 5.72
CA TYR A 13 16.19 18.08 4.64
C TYR A 13 15.23 16.89 4.67
N SER A 14 14.33 16.81 5.66
CA SER A 14 13.39 15.70 5.84
C SER A 14 11.96 16.04 5.45
N ASP A 15 11.79 16.94 4.50
CA ASP A 15 10.51 17.50 4.12
C ASP A 15 9.71 16.52 3.25
N PHE A 16 8.77 15.78 3.87
CA PHE A 16 7.85 14.83 3.26
C PHE A 16 6.42 15.40 3.23
N LYS A 17 6.21 16.59 2.69
CA LYS A 17 4.93 17.32 2.79
C LYS A 17 3.97 17.21 1.60
N ARG A 18 4.25 16.40 0.55
CA ARG A 18 3.43 16.45 -0.68
C ARG A 18 2.87 15.11 -1.13
N TYR A 19 1.57 14.89 -0.87
CA TYR A 19 0.77 13.86 -1.54
C TYR A 19 -0.38 14.45 -2.38
N THR A 20 -0.80 15.71 -2.13
CA THR A 20 -1.89 16.39 -2.84
C THR A 20 -1.47 17.79 -3.29
N LYS A 21 -2.32 18.52 -4.03
CA LYS A 21 -2.09 19.91 -4.45
C LYS A 21 -1.95 20.87 -3.26
N GLU A 22 -2.62 20.56 -2.17
CA GLU A 22 -2.59 21.34 -0.94
C GLU A 22 -1.60 20.70 0.02
N GLN A 23 -0.77 21.51 0.66
CA GLN A 23 0.27 21.06 1.58
C GLN A 23 -0.32 20.82 2.96
N PHE A 24 0.17 19.79 3.69
CA PHE A 24 -0.18 19.56 5.08
C PHE A 24 0.83 20.29 5.98
N TYR A 25 0.43 21.44 6.50
CA TYR A 25 1.27 22.33 7.30
C TYR A 25 1.07 22.09 8.81
N GLU A 26 1.81 22.85 9.63
CA GLU A 26 1.66 22.79 11.09
C GLU A 26 0.24 23.14 11.54
N GLU A 27 -0.45 24.06 10.85
CA GLU A 27 -1.82 24.43 11.09
C GLU A 27 -2.78 23.24 10.91
N ASP A 28 -2.54 22.40 9.90
CA ASP A 28 -3.34 21.20 9.63
C ASP A 28 -3.14 20.14 10.73
N HIS A 29 -1.93 20.04 11.29
CA HIS A 29 -1.67 19.20 12.46
C HIS A 29 -2.44 19.70 13.69
N VAL A 30 -2.53 21.01 13.88
CA VAL A 30 -3.35 21.61 14.95
C VAL A 30 -4.84 21.31 14.74
N GLU A 31 -5.34 21.45 13.52
CA GLU A 31 -6.73 21.09 13.17
C GLU A 31 -6.99 19.59 13.40
N LEU A 32 -6.09 18.73 12.96
CA LEU A 32 -6.16 17.30 13.19
C LEU A 32 -6.22 16.99 14.69
N ALA A 33 -5.40 17.64 15.51
CA ALA A 33 -5.41 17.44 16.95
C ALA A 33 -6.76 17.85 17.60
N LYS A 34 -7.39 18.92 17.12
CA LYS A 34 -8.74 19.31 17.56
C LYS A 34 -9.76 18.24 17.20
N MET A 35 -9.70 17.69 15.98
CA MET A 35 -10.57 16.60 15.57
C MET A 35 -10.36 15.35 16.43
N VAL A 36 -9.13 14.97 16.68
CA VAL A 36 -8.78 13.82 17.54
C VAL A 36 -9.33 14.01 18.96
N LYS A 37 -9.22 15.20 19.52
CA LYS A 37 -9.82 15.53 20.83
C LYS A 37 -11.35 15.35 20.81
N THR A 38 -12.00 15.79 19.75
CA THR A 38 -13.44 15.60 19.58
C THR A 38 -13.81 14.12 19.52
N LEU A 39 -13.03 13.31 18.82
CA LEU A 39 -13.22 11.86 18.73
C LEU A 39 -13.03 11.19 20.10
N HIS A 40 -12.00 11.59 20.86
CA HIS A 40 -11.80 11.15 22.23
C HIS A 40 -13.01 11.44 23.11
N GLU A 41 -13.53 12.67 23.05
CA GLU A 41 -14.72 13.09 23.82
C GLU A 41 -15.98 12.31 23.44
N ARG A 42 -16.09 11.89 22.16
CA ARG A 42 -17.17 11.03 21.66
C ARG A 42 -16.99 9.54 22.00
N GLY A 43 -15.96 9.19 22.75
CA GLY A 43 -15.70 7.81 23.16
C GLY A 43 -15.02 6.96 22.10
N CYS A 44 -14.41 7.57 21.08
CA CYS A 44 -13.65 6.84 20.08
C CYS A 44 -12.23 6.52 20.57
N HIS A 45 -11.76 5.31 20.29
CA HIS A 45 -10.33 5.02 20.31
C HIS A 45 -9.69 5.57 19.06
N VAL A 46 -8.61 6.34 19.21
CA VAL A 46 -7.83 6.84 18.08
C VAL A 46 -6.36 6.45 18.29
N ILE A 47 -5.71 6.02 17.23
CA ILE A 47 -4.27 5.79 17.17
C ILE A 47 -3.75 6.65 16.04
N LEU A 48 -2.71 7.39 16.33
CA LEU A 48 -2.08 8.28 15.38
C LEU A 48 -0.57 8.01 15.35
N THR A 49 0.00 7.97 14.16
CA THR A 49 1.45 7.88 13.96
C THR A 49 1.98 9.22 13.44
N ASN A 50 3.19 9.58 13.86
CA ASN A 50 3.89 10.76 13.35
C ASN A 50 5.40 10.64 13.60
N SER A 51 6.18 11.63 13.14
CA SER A 51 7.58 11.77 13.53
C SER A 51 7.70 12.14 15.01
N ASN A 52 8.83 11.83 15.64
CA ASN A 52 9.15 12.31 16.99
C ASN A 52 9.52 13.81 16.96
N HIS A 53 8.49 14.65 16.78
CA HIS A 53 8.62 16.12 16.67
C HIS A 53 8.05 16.82 17.90
N PRO A 54 8.67 17.90 18.41
CA PRO A 54 8.20 18.62 19.60
C PRO A 54 6.73 19.05 19.53
N LEU A 55 6.27 19.54 18.38
CA LEU A 55 4.88 19.92 18.17
C LEU A 55 3.89 18.75 18.36
N VAL A 56 4.27 17.53 17.96
CA VAL A 56 3.43 16.34 18.18
C VAL A 56 3.28 16.07 19.69
N HIS A 57 4.37 16.17 20.44
CA HIS A 57 4.32 16.03 21.90
C HIS A 57 3.48 17.11 22.57
N GLU A 58 3.52 18.33 22.07
CA GLU A 58 2.69 19.43 22.56
C GLU A 58 1.21 19.20 22.27
N LEU A 59 0.86 18.91 21.00
CA LEU A 59 -0.52 18.74 20.54
C LEU A 59 -1.23 17.57 21.22
N TYR A 60 -0.48 16.51 21.52
CA TYR A 60 -1.03 15.26 22.08
C TYR A 60 -0.54 15.00 23.53
N ALA A 61 -0.01 16.00 24.22
CA ALA A 61 0.47 15.89 25.60
C ALA A 61 -0.47 15.18 26.58
N PRO A 62 -1.81 15.30 26.50
CA PRO A 62 -2.72 14.59 27.39
C PRO A 62 -2.82 13.08 27.17
N PHE A 63 -2.22 12.56 26.07
CA PHE A 63 -2.35 11.17 25.65
C PHE A 63 -1.02 10.42 25.79
N THR A 64 -1.08 9.11 25.67
CA THR A 64 0.13 8.29 25.67
C THR A 64 0.86 8.41 24.35
N ILE A 65 2.14 8.76 24.41
CA ILE A 65 3.02 8.88 23.26
C ILE A 65 4.17 7.88 23.44
N ASP A 66 4.18 6.84 22.63
CA ASP A 66 5.24 5.84 22.61
C ASP A 66 6.21 6.16 21.48
N VAL A 67 7.50 6.37 21.82
CA VAL A 67 8.57 6.59 20.84
C VAL A 67 9.06 5.25 20.35
N ILE A 68 9.07 5.07 19.03
CA ILE A 68 9.55 3.86 18.36
C ILE A 68 10.77 4.14 17.51
N GLN A 69 11.76 3.26 17.56
CA GLN A 69 12.94 3.34 16.70
C GLN A 69 12.59 2.81 15.30
N THR A 70 12.73 3.66 14.31
CA THR A 70 12.46 3.32 12.92
C THR A 70 13.73 3.38 12.07
N LYS A 71 13.80 2.51 11.05
CA LYS A 71 14.87 2.57 10.05
C LYS A 71 14.37 3.35 8.84
N ARG A 72 14.88 4.55 8.65
CA ARG A 72 14.56 5.34 7.46
C ARG A 72 15.36 4.84 6.26
N HIS A 73 14.64 4.35 5.24
CA HIS A 73 15.25 3.79 4.02
C HIS A 73 15.65 4.87 2.99
N ILE A 74 15.32 6.13 3.23
CA ILE A 74 15.58 7.26 2.33
C ILE A 74 16.52 8.24 3.05
N SER A 75 17.79 7.94 3.06
CA SER A 75 18.84 8.87 3.45
C SER A 75 20.01 8.69 2.49
N CYS A 76 20.55 9.80 1.98
CA CYS A 76 21.77 9.82 1.16
C CYS A 76 23.01 9.37 1.92
N ASN A 77 22.93 9.28 3.24
CA ASN A 77 24.04 8.91 4.11
C ASN A 77 23.72 7.64 4.92
N GLY A 78 24.46 6.56 4.67
CA GLY A 78 24.20 5.23 5.24
C GLY A 78 24.35 5.13 6.77
N SER A 79 25.04 6.07 7.42
CA SER A 79 25.27 6.10 8.86
C SER A 79 24.12 6.73 9.67
N THR A 80 23.19 7.43 9.03
CA THR A 80 22.07 8.15 9.67
C THR A 80 20.70 7.51 9.43
N ARG A 81 20.64 6.20 9.23
CA ARG A 81 19.39 5.47 8.92
C ARG A 81 18.50 5.18 10.13
N LYS A 82 18.80 5.74 11.28
CA LYS A 82 17.96 5.65 12.47
C LYS A 82 17.04 6.87 12.51
N GLY A 83 15.74 6.64 12.64
CA GLY A 83 14.73 7.66 12.88
C GLY A 83 13.91 7.28 14.08
N GLU A 84 13.27 8.25 14.69
CA GLU A 84 12.29 8.04 15.74
C GLU A 84 10.94 8.49 15.22
N ASP A 85 9.97 7.64 15.35
CA ASP A 85 8.58 7.96 15.11
C ASP A 85 7.81 7.77 16.42
N VAL A 86 6.59 8.31 16.48
CA VAL A 86 5.73 8.17 17.64
C VAL A 86 4.43 7.49 17.28
N ILE A 87 3.93 6.71 18.24
CA ILE A 87 2.55 6.22 18.24
C ILE A 87 1.83 6.95 19.37
N VAL A 88 0.83 7.73 19.00
CA VAL A 88 -0.06 8.40 19.96
C VAL A 88 -1.30 7.54 20.15
N THR A 89 -1.53 7.11 21.37
CA THR A 89 -2.70 6.32 21.74
C THR A 89 -3.69 7.20 22.50
N ILE A 90 -4.86 7.39 21.91
CA ILE A 90 -5.94 8.22 22.44
C ILE A 90 -7.10 7.28 22.83
N PRO A 91 -7.23 6.93 24.13
CA PRO A 91 -8.35 6.12 24.61
C PRO A 91 -9.64 6.92 24.58
N PRO A 92 -10.81 6.29 24.61
CA PRO A 92 -12.07 6.99 24.88
C PRO A 92 -12.07 7.55 26.30
N LYS A 93 -12.79 8.64 26.54
CA LYS A 93 -12.82 9.39 27.81
C LYS A 93 -13.12 8.55 29.08
N GLN A 94 -13.46 7.28 28.92
CA GLN A 94 -13.86 6.40 30.03
C GLN A 94 -13.16 5.03 30.08
N ARG A 95 -12.04 4.79 29.35
CA ARG A 95 -11.36 3.47 29.36
C ARG A 95 -9.89 3.55 29.77
N THR A 96 -9.48 2.53 30.53
CA THR A 96 -8.10 2.29 30.99
C THR A 96 -7.13 2.14 29.80
N LEU A 97 -5.94 2.74 29.92
CA LEU A 97 -4.84 2.57 28.98
C LEU A 97 -4.54 1.08 28.70
N ILE A 98 -4.53 0.71 27.45
CA ILE A 98 -4.21 -0.65 27.02
C ILE A 98 -2.76 -0.65 26.52
N LYS A 99 -1.89 -1.43 27.18
CA LYS A 99 -0.51 -1.61 26.73
C LYS A 99 -0.51 -2.42 25.43
N LEU A 100 -0.03 -1.82 24.35
CA LEU A 100 0.13 -2.48 23.06
C LEU A 100 1.28 -3.48 23.12
N LEU A 101 0.95 -4.76 23.07
CA LEU A 101 1.91 -5.81 22.80
C LEU A 101 1.64 -6.33 21.39
N PRO A 102 2.65 -6.43 20.52
CA PRO A 102 2.48 -7.00 19.19
C PRO A 102 1.80 -8.37 19.27
N LYS A 103 0.70 -8.54 18.54
CA LYS A 103 -0.01 -9.82 18.48
C LYS A 103 0.47 -10.64 17.28
N PRO A 104 0.58 -11.97 17.45
CA PRO A 104 0.94 -12.83 16.33
C PRO A 104 -0.11 -12.72 15.23
N LEU A 105 0.37 -12.77 13.99
CA LEU A 105 -0.47 -12.77 12.81
C LEU A 105 -0.69 -14.19 12.31
N PRO A 106 -1.82 -14.48 11.65
CA PRO A 106 -2.01 -15.75 10.96
C PRO A 106 -0.91 -16.00 9.93
N GLU A 107 -0.52 -17.25 9.74
CA GLU A 107 0.49 -17.66 8.76
C GLU A 107 0.13 -17.19 7.34
N GLN A 108 -1.14 -17.18 7.02
CA GLN A 108 -1.68 -16.70 5.74
C GLN A 108 -1.17 -15.30 5.36
N VAL A 109 -0.93 -14.42 6.35
CA VAL A 109 -0.40 -13.07 6.08
C VAL A 109 0.97 -13.12 5.42
N SER A 110 1.79 -14.12 5.72
CA SER A 110 3.11 -14.31 5.12
C SER A 110 3.06 -14.70 3.64
N ALA A 111 1.94 -15.26 3.18
CA ALA A 111 1.71 -15.59 1.78
C ALA A 111 1.49 -14.35 0.91
N TYR A 112 1.19 -13.17 1.52
CA TYR A 112 1.00 -11.94 0.74
C TYR A 112 2.25 -11.62 -0.06
N PRO A 113 2.15 -11.52 -1.39
CA PRO A 113 3.32 -11.32 -2.22
C PRO A 113 3.97 -9.98 -1.91
N PRO A 114 5.27 -9.91 -1.52
CA PRO A 114 5.93 -8.66 -1.21
C PRO A 114 5.90 -7.71 -2.41
N THR A 115 5.31 -6.54 -2.25
CA THR A 115 5.17 -5.53 -3.29
C THR A 115 6.11 -4.38 -2.99
N ARG A 116 6.82 -3.89 -4.02
CA ARG A 116 7.67 -2.69 -3.89
C ARG A 116 6.79 -1.44 -3.93
N PHE A 117 6.01 -1.27 -2.89
CA PHE A 117 5.09 -0.15 -2.71
C PHE A 117 5.62 0.80 -1.62
N MET A 118 5.72 2.10 -1.94
CA MET A 118 6.14 3.10 -0.95
C MET A 118 5.05 3.25 0.12
N GLY A 119 5.46 3.27 1.38
CA GLY A 119 4.53 3.40 2.49
C GLY A 119 3.83 2.10 2.89
N SER A 120 4.18 0.93 2.30
CA SER A 120 3.59 -0.35 2.70
C SER A 120 3.76 -0.60 4.20
N LYS A 121 2.67 -0.91 4.89
CA LYS A 121 2.63 -1.16 6.35
C LYS A 121 2.96 -2.60 6.74
N SER A 122 3.62 -3.35 5.85
CA SER A 122 3.97 -4.76 6.10
C SER A 122 4.75 -5.00 7.40
N LYS A 123 5.47 -4.00 7.90
CA LYS A 123 6.25 -4.06 9.14
C LYS A 123 5.47 -3.66 10.40
N LEU A 124 4.26 -3.14 10.24
CA LEU A 124 3.42 -2.63 11.33
C LEU A 124 2.14 -3.45 11.52
N LEU A 125 2.00 -4.57 10.82
CA LEU A 125 0.76 -5.35 10.85
C LEU A 125 0.44 -5.91 12.22
N SER A 126 1.46 -6.36 12.97
CA SER A 126 1.30 -6.89 14.34
C SER A 126 0.79 -5.81 15.29
N GLU A 127 1.28 -4.58 15.17
CA GLU A 127 0.89 -3.42 15.95
C GLU A 127 -0.53 -2.99 15.58
N ILE A 128 -0.82 -2.88 14.28
CA ILE A 128 -2.17 -2.56 13.77
C ILE A 128 -3.18 -3.58 14.30
N TRP A 129 -2.83 -4.88 14.21
CA TRP A 129 -3.70 -5.93 14.72
C TRP A 129 -3.84 -5.91 16.24
N SER A 130 -2.78 -5.60 16.97
CA SER A 130 -2.81 -5.47 18.43
C SER A 130 -3.85 -4.45 18.89
N VAL A 131 -3.99 -3.37 18.12
CA VAL A 131 -5.00 -2.34 18.37
C VAL A 131 -6.39 -2.81 17.95
N ALA A 132 -6.55 -3.18 16.69
CA ALA A 132 -7.84 -3.55 16.12
C ALA A 132 -8.51 -4.70 16.86
N SER A 133 -7.71 -5.67 17.31
CA SER A 133 -8.20 -6.86 18.04
C SER A 133 -8.72 -6.60 19.44
N GLN A 134 -8.63 -5.39 19.95
CA GLN A 134 -9.22 -4.98 21.24
C GLN A 134 -10.70 -4.64 21.12
N PHE A 135 -11.17 -4.48 19.91
CA PHE A 135 -12.56 -4.15 19.60
C PHE A 135 -13.26 -5.40 19.04
N ASN A 136 -14.57 -5.46 19.28
CA ASN A 136 -15.39 -6.46 18.61
C ASN A 136 -15.68 -5.96 17.19
N VAL A 137 -14.88 -6.42 16.23
CA VAL A 137 -14.91 -5.98 14.83
C VAL A 137 -15.19 -7.19 13.96
N ASP A 138 -16.21 -7.14 13.14
CA ASP A 138 -16.52 -8.11 12.09
C ASP A 138 -16.30 -7.53 10.68
N THR A 139 -16.53 -6.22 10.53
CA THR A 139 -16.43 -5.52 9.26
C THR A 139 -15.39 -4.40 9.32
N VAL A 140 -14.51 -4.35 8.32
CA VAL A 140 -13.41 -3.39 8.21
C VAL A 140 -13.47 -2.67 6.88
N VAL A 141 -13.33 -1.35 6.90
CA VAL A 141 -13.07 -0.54 5.71
C VAL A 141 -11.62 -0.11 5.74
N ASP A 142 -10.87 -0.49 4.71
CA ASP A 142 -9.53 0.00 4.41
C ASP A 142 -9.66 1.09 3.35
N LEU A 143 -9.69 2.36 3.83
CA LEU A 143 -10.12 3.50 3.02
C LEU A 143 -9.10 3.92 1.97
N PHE A 144 -7.80 3.71 2.25
CA PHE A 144 -6.66 4.01 1.40
C PHE A 144 -5.75 2.78 1.33
N SER A 145 -6.18 1.77 0.59
CA SER A 145 -5.61 0.42 0.70
C SER A 145 -4.15 0.29 0.23
N GLY A 146 -3.68 1.20 -0.60
CA GLY A 146 -2.29 1.24 -1.07
C GLY A 146 -1.82 -0.10 -1.62
N SER A 147 -0.89 -0.74 -0.92
CA SER A 147 -0.42 -2.08 -1.31
C SER A 147 -1.44 -3.19 -1.06
N GLY A 148 -2.53 -2.96 -0.32
CA GLY A 148 -3.54 -3.95 0.06
C GLY A 148 -3.16 -4.85 1.24
N ILE A 149 -1.96 -4.72 1.80
CA ILE A 149 -1.45 -5.65 2.82
C ILE A 149 -2.23 -5.59 4.14
N VAL A 150 -2.74 -4.41 4.52
CA VAL A 150 -3.52 -4.22 5.75
C VAL A 150 -4.90 -4.86 5.60
N GLY A 151 -5.61 -4.59 4.51
CA GLY A 151 -6.87 -5.26 4.21
C GLY A 151 -6.72 -6.79 4.12
N TYR A 152 -5.61 -7.27 3.53
CA TYR A 152 -5.31 -8.70 3.47
C TYR A 152 -5.08 -9.32 4.86
N MET A 153 -4.38 -8.61 5.76
CA MET A 153 -4.22 -9.02 7.15
C MET A 153 -5.58 -9.13 7.85
N PHE A 154 -6.49 -8.16 7.67
CA PHE A 154 -7.83 -8.24 8.25
C PHE A 154 -8.64 -9.41 7.66
N LYS A 155 -8.53 -9.66 6.35
CA LYS A 155 -9.12 -10.84 5.72
C LYS A 155 -8.59 -12.13 6.36
N ALA A 156 -7.28 -12.24 6.58
CA ALA A 156 -6.66 -13.39 7.24
C ALA A 156 -7.09 -13.55 8.72
N GLN A 157 -7.48 -12.46 9.36
CA GLN A 157 -8.10 -12.46 10.70
C GLN A 157 -9.61 -12.79 10.69
N GLY A 158 -10.14 -13.25 9.55
CA GLY A 158 -11.55 -13.66 9.41
C GLY A 158 -12.53 -12.49 9.34
N LYS A 159 -12.09 -11.28 9.00
CA LYS A 159 -12.95 -10.10 8.89
C LYS A 159 -13.51 -9.95 7.48
N SER A 160 -14.71 -9.36 7.36
CA SER A 160 -15.23 -8.86 6.10
C SER A 160 -14.53 -7.53 5.78
N VAL A 161 -13.93 -7.42 4.60
CA VAL A 161 -13.10 -6.26 4.25
C VAL A 161 -13.64 -5.55 3.01
N VAL A 162 -13.82 -4.25 3.13
CA VAL A 162 -14.03 -3.35 1.99
C VAL A 162 -12.77 -2.52 1.83
N SER A 163 -12.01 -2.76 0.78
CA SER A 163 -10.82 -1.99 0.44
C SER A 163 -11.17 -0.94 -0.62
N ASN A 164 -10.69 0.28 -0.45
CA ASN A 164 -10.82 1.35 -1.42
C ASN A 164 -9.47 2.00 -1.70
N ASP A 165 -9.27 2.45 -2.93
CA ASP A 165 -8.14 3.32 -3.28
C ASP A 165 -8.47 4.15 -4.52
N TYR A 166 -7.89 5.34 -4.59
CA TYR A 166 -7.97 6.21 -5.77
C TYR A 166 -7.11 5.69 -6.92
N MET A 167 -6.06 4.92 -6.62
CA MET A 167 -5.17 4.36 -7.62
C MET A 167 -5.71 3.03 -8.17
N ALA A 168 -5.90 2.95 -9.49
CA ALA A 168 -6.32 1.73 -10.18
C ALA A 168 -5.41 0.53 -9.86
N MET A 169 -4.10 0.77 -9.72
CA MET A 169 -3.12 -0.24 -9.33
C MET A 169 -3.45 -0.86 -7.97
N SER A 170 -3.73 -0.05 -6.96
CA SER A 170 -4.08 -0.50 -5.61
C SER A 170 -5.40 -1.27 -5.60
N ALA A 171 -6.42 -0.74 -6.30
CA ALA A 171 -7.69 -1.43 -6.47
C ALA A 171 -7.53 -2.78 -7.19
N THR A 172 -6.61 -2.89 -8.14
CA THR A 172 -6.28 -4.15 -8.81
C THR A 172 -5.68 -5.18 -7.85
N PHE A 173 -4.76 -4.76 -6.98
CA PHE A 173 -4.17 -5.64 -5.95
C PHE A 173 -5.23 -6.16 -4.99
N THR A 174 -6.10 -5.28 -4.50
CA THR A 174 -7.15 -5.66 -3.55
C THR A 174 -8.24 -6.50 -4.19
N LYS A 175 -8.54 -6.30 -5.47
CA LYS A 175 -9.44 -7.17 -6.22
C LYS A 175 -8.87 -8.58 -6.38
N ALA A 176 -7.58 -8.70 -6.69
CA ALA A 176 -6.92 -10.00 -6.87
C ALA A 176 -6.80 -10.79 -5.54
N LEU A 177 -6.56 -10.12 -4.41
CA LEU A 177 -6.11 -10.78 -3.17
C LEU A 177 -7.09 -10.62 -1.98
N ILE A 178 -7.97 -9.61 -2.00
CA ILE A 178 -8.93 -9.38 -0.92
C ILE A 178 -10.34 -9.78 -1.36
N GLU A 179 -10.87 -9.19 -2.45
CA GLU A 179 -12.20 -9.52 -2.94
C GLU A 179 -12.27 -10.97 -3.47
N ASN A 180 -11.24 -11.40 -4.16
CA ASN A 180 -11.13 -12.75 -4.69
C ASN A 180 -10.91 -13.77 -3.57
N ASN A 181 -11.77 -14.76 -3.47
CA ASN A 181 -11.68 -15.82 -2.48
C ASN A 181 -11.13 -17.15 -3.05
N THR A 182 -11.34 -17.44 -4.34
CA THR A 182 -11.10 -18.80 -4.87
C THR A 182 -10.49 -18.86 -6.26
N VAL A 183 -10.64 -17.79 -7.05
CA VAL A 183 -10.22 -17.81 -8.46
C VAL A 183 -8.70 -17.69 -8.55
N THR A 184 -8.09 -18.56 -9.34
CA THR A 184 -6.67 -18.54 -9.70
C THR A 184 -6.50 -18.42 -11.21
N LEU A 185 -5.33 -17.96 -11.64
CA LEU A 185 -4.93 -17.95 -13.04
C LEU A 185 -3.98 -19.14 -13.31
N PRO A 186 -4.44 -20.18 -14.01
CA PRO A 186 -3.59 -21.32 -14.35
C PRO A 186 -2.33 -20.90 -15.10
N LEU A 187 -1.21 -21.56 -14.81
CA LEU A 187 0.07 -21.17 -15.42
C LEU A 187 0.09 -21.33 -16.95
N ASP A 188 -0.69 -22.27 -17.49
CA ASP A 188 -0.77 -22.44 -18.94
C ASP A 188 -1.55 -21.30 -19.59
N GLU A 189 -2.62 -20.82 -18.96
CA GLU A 189 -3.31 -19.59 -19.38
C GLU A 189 -2.35 -18.38 -19.27
N ALA A 190 -1.59 -18.28 -18.17
CA ALA A 190 -0.62 -17.20 -17.98
C ALA A 190 0.49 -17.21 -19.05
N LYS A 191 0.97 -18.39 -19.47
CA LYS A 191 1.93 -18.51 -20.57
C LYS A 191 1.35 -18.08 -21.92
N GLN A 192 0.06 -18.32 -22.16
CA GLN A 192 -0.60 -17.86 -23.38
C GLN A 192 -0.63 -16.33 -23.47
N LEU A 193 -0.69 -15.63 -22.33
CA LEU A 193 -0.64 -14.15 -22.30
C LEU A 193 0.71 -13.59 -22.79
N LEU A 194 1.77 -14.38 -22.79
CA LEU A 194 3.10 -13.99 -23.30
C LEU A 194 3.22 -14.08 -24.83
N VAL A 195 2.22 -14.65 -25.50
CA VAL A 195 2.25 -14.84 -26.97
C VAL A 195 1.83 -13.53 -27.64
N SER A 196 2.70 -13.02 -28.49
CA SER A 196 2.42 -11.82 -29.27
C SER A 196 1.35 -12.08 -30.35
N HIS A 197 0.45 -11.13 -30.51
CA HIS A 197 -0.51 -11.05 -31.59
C HIS A 197 -0.26 -9.84 -32.45
N LYS A 198 -0.62 -9.92 -33.75
CA LYS A 198 -0.40 -8.82 -34.71
C LYS A 198 -1.13 -7.50 -34.37
N GLU A 199 -2.13 -7.55 -33.49
CA GLU A 199 -2.96 -6.42 -33.04
C GLU A 199 -2.57 -5.92 -31.65
N SER A 200 -1.35 -6.20 -31.19
CA SER A 200 -0.90 -5.69 -29.88
C SER A 200 -0.83 -4.15 -29.90
N ASP A 201 -1.25 -3.53 -28.81
CA ASP A 201 -1.02 -2.11 -28.56
C ASP A 201 0.50 -1.84 -28.50
N HIS A 202 0.93 -0.73 -29.04
CA HIS A 202 2.34 -0.29 -29.06
C HIS A 202 2.56 0.95 -28.19
N PHE A 203 1.75 1.15 -27.18
CA PHE A 203 1.82 2.35 -26.34
C PHE A 203 3.13 2.42 -25.56
N VAL A 204 3.50 1.32 -24.87
CA VAL A 204 4.69 1.30 -24.04
C VAL A 204 5.96 1.32 -24.89
N SER A 205 6.03 0.49 -25.91
CA SER A 205 7.18 0.43 -26.84
C SER A 205 7.42 1.76 -27.55
N THR A 206 6.35 2.52 -27.86
CA THR A 206 6.47 3.83 -28.52
C THR A 206 6.78 4.96 -27.54
N LYS A 207 6.05 5.03 -26.40
CA LYS A 207 6.14 6.19 -25.50
C LYS A 207 7.29 6.10 -24.50
N PHE A 208 7.76 4.91 -24.19
CA PHE A 208 8.79 4.66 -23.18
C PHE A 208 10.06 4.03 -23.75
N GLN A 209 10.25 4.09 -25.07
CA GLN A 209 11.44 3.58 -25.74
C GLN A 209 12.71 4.16 -25.10
N GLY A 210 13.65 3.30 -24.75
CA GLY A 210 14.94 3.67 -24.15
C GLY A 210 14.88 4.26 -22.72
N LEU A 211 13.68 4.34 -22.08
CA LEU A 211 13.55 5.00 -20.78
C LEU A 211 13.72 4.05 -19.59
N TYR A 212 12.96 2.96 -19.53
CA TYR A 212 12.86 2.14 -18.32
C TYR A 212 13.21 0.67 -18.52
N TYR A 213 12.93 0.13 -19.68
CA TYR A 213 13.07 -1.27 -20.07
C TYR A 213 13.76 -1.37 -21.42
N THR A 214 14.21 -2.55 -21.80
CA THR A 214 14.68 -2.81 -23.17
C THR A 214 13.50 -2.74 -24.14
N ASP A 215 13.78 -2.60 -25.42
CA ASP A 215 12.73 -2.55 -26.44
C ASP A 215 11.94 -3.87 -26.47
N GLU A 216 12.59 -5.01 -26.28
CA GLU A 216 11.95 -6.33 -26.19
C GLU A 216 11.05 -6.44 -24.93
N GLU A 217 11.47 -5.86 -23.81
CA GLU A 217 10.64 -5.81 -22.59
C GLU A 217 9.44 -4.89 -22.78
N ASN A 218 9.58 -3.75 -23.45
CA ASN A 218 8.49 -2.86 -23.78
C ASN A 218 7.44 -3.53 -24.68
N ASP A 219 7.88 -4.25 -25.71
CA ASP A 219 7.00 -5.03 -26.61
C ASP A 219 6.26 -6.14 -25.86
N LEU A 220 6.95 -6.79 -24.92
CA LEU A 220 6.32 -7.80 -24.07
C LEU A 220 5.29 -7.19 -23.11
N ILE A 221 5.54 -6.01 -22.57
CA ILE A 221 4.57 -5.30 -21.73
C ILE A 221 3.32 -4.95 -22.55
N ASP A 222 3.47 -4.44 -23.77
CA ASP A 222 2.33 -4.14 -24.66
C ASP A 222 1.54 -5.40 -25.02
N THR A 223 2.26 -6.51 -25.32
CA THR A 223 1.65 -7.83 -25.55
C THR A 223 0.82 -8.27 -24.33
N LEU A 224 1.42 -8.24 -23.14
CA LEU A 224 0.74 -8.64 -21.91
C LEU A 224 -0.46 -7.74 -21.61
N ARG A 225 -0.35 -6.42 -21.75
CA ARG A 225 -1.46 -5.48 -21.55
C ARG A 225 -2.63 -5.79 -22.48
N THR A 226 -2.36 -6.02 -23.75
CA THR A 226 -3.38 -6.35 -24.75
C THR A 226 -4.07 -7.67 -24.41
N ASN A 227 -3.30 -8.72 -24.10
CA ASN A 227 -3.84 -10.03 -23.80
C ASN A 227 -4.61 -10.06 -22.47
N ILE A 228 -4.12 -9.36 -21.45
CA ILE A 228 -4.81 -9.21 -20.17
C ILE A 228 -6.14 -8.48 -20.34
N ALA A 229 -6.19 -7.43 -21.15
CA ALA A 229 -7.43 -6.69 -21.42
C ALA A 229 -8.53 -7.58 -22.05
N ALA A 230 -8.17 -8.66 -22.76
CA ALA A 230 -9.09 -9.62 -23.34
C ALA A 230 -9.65 -10.64 -22.32
N ILE A 231 -9.11 -10.72 -21.10
CA ILE A 231 -9.57 -11.64 -20.06
C ILE A 231 -10.94 -11.18 -19.56
N ARG A 232 -11.96 -12.01 -19.70
CA ARG A 232 -13.35 -11.72 -19.27
C ARG A 232 -13.57 -11.91 -17.77
N ASP A 233 -12.92 -12.90 -17.16
CA ASP A 233 -13.01 -13.12 -15.72
C ASP A 233 -12.31 -12.00 -14.95
N PRO A 234 -13.03 -11.23 -14.11
CA PRO A 234 -12.48 -10.05 -13.45
C PRO A 234 -11.37 -10.38 -12.43
N TYR A 235 -11.40 -11.57 -11.85
CA TYR A 235 -10.36 -11.97 -10.89
C TYR A 235 -9.12 -12.50 -11.59
N LYS A 236 -9.27 -13.30 -12.65
CA LYS A 236 -8.12 -13.67 -13.51
C LYS A 236 -7.45 -12.44 -14.12
N HIS A 237 -8.26 -11.47 -14.59
CA HIS A 237 -7.75 -10.19 -15.07
C HIS A 237 -6.94 -9.47 -13.98
N ALA A 238 -7.49 -9.35 -12.76
CA ALA A 238 -6.81 -8.68 -11.65
C ALA A 238 -5.53 -9.41 -11.23
N ILE A 239 -5.52 -10.75 -11.23
CA ILE A 239 -4.31 -11.55 -10.96
C ILE A 239 -3.24 -11.29 -12.01
N ALA A 240 -3.59 -11.37 -13.30
CA ALA A 240 -2.65 -11.14 -14.39
C ALA A 240 -2.08 -9.73 -14.37
N MET A 241 -2.92 -8.70 -14.16
CA MET A 241 -2.49 -7.32 -14.08
C MET A 241 -1.61 -7.09 -12.82
N THR A 242 -1.98 -7.64 -11.67
CA THR A 242 -1.15 -7.62 -10.46
C THR A 242 0.23 -8.25 -10.72
N ALA A 243 0.27 -9.37 -11.43
CA ALA A 243 1.51 -10.05 -11.77
C ALA A 243 2.38 -9.20 -12.72
N LEU A 244 1.78 -8.56 -13.73
CA LEU A 244 2.47 -7.66 -14.64
C LEU A 244 3.10 -6.47 -13.90
N ILE A 245 2.31 -5.77 -13.08
CA ILE A 245 2.79 -4.62 -12.29
C ILE A 245 3.96 -5.03 -11.39
N ARG A 246 3.86 -6.20 -10.76
CA ARG A 246 4.94 -6.73 -9.90
C ARG A 246 6.20 -7.09 -10.70
N ALA A 247 6.05 -7.71 -11.87
CA ALA A 247 7.17 -8.01 -12.75
C ALA A 247 7.88 -6.71 -13.17
N CYS A 248 7.12 -5.72 -13.61
CA CYS A 248 7.63 -4.40 -13.99
C CYS A 248 8.38 -3.72 -12.83
N THR A 249 7.80 -3.67 -11.64
CA THR A 249 8.44 -3.02 -10.48
C THR A 249 9.69 -3.77 -9.99
N LYS A 250 9.79 -5.10 -10.16
CA LYS A 250 10.99 -5.87 -9.83
C LYS A 250 12.17 -5.56 -10.75
N LYS A 251 11.91 -5.26 -12.01
CA LYS A 251 12.94 -4.87 -12.98
C LYS A 251 13.47 -3.46 -12.74
N ARG A 252 12.82 -2.66 -11.87
CA ARG A 252 13.24 -1.29 -11.58
C ARG A 252 13.98 -1.16 -10.25
N PRO A 253 15.00 -0.28 -10.17
CA PRO A 253 15.63 0.05 -8.90
C PRO A 253 14.58 0.57 -7.91
N ARG A 254 14.50 -0.04 -6.72
CA ARG A 254 13.51 0.30 -5.67
C ARG A 254 12.04 0.20 -6.10
N GLY A 255 11.75 -0.36 -7.30
CA GLY A 255 10.37 -0.43 -7.83
C GLY A 255 9.77 0.88 -8.27
N ILE A 256 10.58 1.91 -8.54
CA ILE A 256 10.12 3.26 -8.93
C ILE A 256 10.65 3.67 -10.30
N PHE A 257 9.91 4.57 -10.97
CA PHE A 257 10.18 5.08 -12.32
C PHE A 257 10.75 6.50 -12.32
N THR A 258 11.36 6.93 -11.22
CA THR A 258 11.95 8.27 -11.08
C THR A 258 13.23 8.43 -11.92
N TYR A 259 13.94 7.33 -12.17
CA TYR A 259 15.21 7.35 -12.90
C TYR A 259 15.06 6.64 -14.23
N THR A 260 15.44 7.29 -15.31
CA THR A 260 15.57 6.70 -16.63
C THR A 260 16.88 5.90 -16.77
N GLY A 261 16.93 5.03 -17.78
CA GLY A 261 18.10 4.22 -18.12
C GLY A 261 18.08 2.82 -17.51
N HIS A 262 18.88 1.97 -18.15
CA HIS A 262 19.00 0.55 -17.81
C HIS A 262 20.06 0.37 -16.71
N ARG A 263 19.64 0.27 -15.45
CA ARG A 263 20.53 -0.04 -14.33
C ARG A 263 20.38 -1.51 -13.96
N TYR A 264 20.97 -2.38 -14.77
CA TYR A 264 20.82 -3.83 -14.63
C TYR A 264 21.87 -4.49 -13.77
N ASP A 265 22.90 -3.75 -13.32
CA ASP A 265 24.05 -4.35 -12.65
C ASP A 265 24.23 -3.81 -11.22
N ASP A 266 23.21 -3.96 -10.39
CA ASP A 266 23.31 -3.69 -8.96
C ASP A 266 23.41 -4.98 -8.11
N GLY A 267 23.71 -6.13 -8.76
CA GLY A 267 23.91 -7.43 -8.12
C GLY A 267 22.61 -8.12 -7.64
N ARG A 268 21.44 -7.56 -7.90
CA ARG A 268 20.17 -8.18 -7.49
C ARG A 268 19.79 -9.35 -8.40
N LYS A 269 19.49 -10.48 -7.79
CA LYS A 269 19.03 -11.68 -8.50
C LYS A 269 17.75 -11.43 -9.33
N ASP A 270 16.87 -10.52 -8.88
CA ASP A 270 15.65 -10.15 -9.60
C ASP A 270 15.93 -9.56 -10.99
N LEU A 271 17.07 -8.90 -11.19
CA LEU A 271 17.44 -8.32 -12.49
C LEU A 271 17.95 -9.35 -13.50
N GLN A 272 18.41 -10.51 -13.02
CA GLN A 272 18.91 -11.59 -13.87
C GLN A 272 17.78 -12.37 -14.55
N LYS A 273 16.55 -12.32 -13.99
CA LYS A 273 15.37 -12.93 -14.59
C LYS A 273 14.78 -12.06 -15.69
N SER A 274 14.35 -12.68 -16.78
CA SER A 274 13.57 -11.99 -17.82
C SER A 274 12.25 -11.47 -17.27
N LEU A 275 11.65 -10.50 -17.96
CA LEU A 275 10.32 -9.97 -17.59
C LEU A 275 9.25 -11.08 -17.63
N ALA A 276 9.34 -12.00 -18.60
CA ALA A 276 8.43 -13.14 -18.71
C ALA A 276 8.53 -14.09 -17.49
N GLU A 277 9.75 -14.42 -17.05
CA GLU A 277 9.95 -15.22 -15.84
C GLU A 277 9.43 -14.52 -14.60
N GLN A 278 9.69 -13.20 -14.47
CA GLN A 278 9.16 -12.39 -13.36
C GLN A 278 7.63 -12.37 -13.34
N PHE A 279 7.00 -12.30 -14.52
CA PHE A 279 5.55 -12.34 -14.66
C PHE A 279 4.98 -13.70 -14.19
N LEU A 280 5.53 -14.82 -14.70
CA LEU A 280 5.06 -16.15 -14.30
C LEU A 280 5.31 -16.45 -12.81
N ASP A 281 6.44 -16.03 -12.26
CA ASP A 281 6.71 -16.14 -10.82
C ASP A 281 5.74 -15.28 -10.00
N ALA A 282 5.38 -14.09 -10.49
CA ALA A 282 4.39 -13.25 -9.84
C ALA A 282 2.98 -13.87 -9.89
N VAL A 283 2.58 -14.51 -11.00
CA VAL A 283 1.31 -15.25 -11.09
C VAL A 283 1.26 -16.37 -10.04
N LYS A 284 2.33 -17.16 -9.92
CA LYS A 284 2.41 -18.21 -8.88
C LYS A 284 2.24 -17.62 -7.48
N ALA A 285 2.96 -16.54 -7.18
CA ALA A 285 2.93 -15.91 -5.87
C ALA A 285 1.55 -15.30 -5.55
N VAL A 286 0.88 -14.69 -6.54
CA VAL A 286 -0.48 -14.16 -6.36
C VAL A 286 -1.48 -15.29 -6.17
N ASN A 287 -1.41 -16.34 -6.98
CA ASN A 287 -2.29 -17.51 -6.84
C ASN A 287 -2.18 -18.17 -5.46
N SER A 288 -0.95 -18.31 -4.93
CA SER A 288 -0.72 -18.92 -3.61
C SER A 288 -1.24 -18.07 -2.45
N ALA A 289 -1.48 -16.78 -2.69
CA ALA A 289 -2.01 -15.85 -1.70
C ALA A 289 -3.55 -15.75 -1.74
N VAL A 290 -4.21 -16.29 -2.76
CA VAL A 290 -5.67 -16.34 -2.83
C VAL A 290 -6.19 -17.35 -1.81
N PHE A 291 -7.15 -16.93 -0.98
CA PHE A 291 -7.81 -17.80 -0.02
C PHE A 291 -9.22 -17.31 0.30
N ASP A 292 -10.06 -18.24 0.72
CA ASP A 292 -11.42 -17.95 1.21
C ASP A 292 -11.42 -17.87 2.74
N ASN A 293 -11.89 -16.75 3.27
CA ASN A 293 -12.10 -16.58 4.71
C ASN A 293 -13.58 -16.76 5.13
N GLY A 294 -14.43 -17.22 4.22
CA GLY A 294 -15.86 -17.41 4.47
C GLY A 294 -16.66 -16.10 4.59
N LYS A 295 -16.07 -14.96 4.22
CA LYS A 295 -16.70 -13.64 4.30
C LYS A 295 -16.82 -12.99 2.92
N VAL A 296 -17.76 -12.07 2.81
CA VAL A 296 -17.88 -11.22 1.62
C VAL A 296 -16.86 -10.09 1.73
N ASN A 297 -15.90 -10.08 0.81
CA ASN A 297 -14.92 -9.02 0.70
C ASN A 297 -15.17 -8.21 -0.58
N ARG A 298 -14.80 -6.94 -0.60
CA ARG A 298 -15.01 -6.04 -1.74
C ARG A 298 -13.79 -5.18 -2.00
N SER A 299 -13.52 -4.92 -3.27
CA SER A 299 -12.54 -3.94 -3.73
C SER A 299 -13.25 -2.82 -4.47
N LYS A 300 -12.92 -1.59 -4.12
CA LYS A 300 -13.45 -0.37 -4.73
C LYS A 300 -12.31 0.44 -5.35
N HIS A 301 -12.61 1.11 -6.43
CA HIS A 301 -11.72 2.07 -7.08
C HIS A 301 -12.44 3.41 -7.13
N GLY A 302 -12.01 4.37 -6.32
CA GLY A 302 -12.67 5.67 -6.26
C GLY A 302 -12.13 6.58 -5.18
N ASP A 303 -12.65 7.79 -5.19
CA ASP A 303 -12.33 8.77 -4.16
C ASP A 303 -12.87 8.31 -2.80
N ALA A 304 -12.03 8.43 -1.78
CA ALA A 304 -12.40 8.06 -0.41
C ALA A 304 -13.56 8.93 0.13
N MET A 305 -13.70 10.16 -0.36
CA MET A 305 -14.76 11.07 0.04
C MET A 305 -16.13 10.67 -0.53
N ASP A 306 -16.13 9.92 -1.64
CA ASP A 306 -17.35 9.43 -2.28
C ASP A 306 -17.74 8.02 -1.84
N LEU A 307 -16.88 7.35 -1.07
CA LEU A 307 -17.13 5.99 -0.63
C LEU A 307 -18.31 5.93 0.33
N ARG A 308 -19.38 5.27 -0.13
CA ARG A 308 -20.52 4.94 0.72
C ARG A 308 -20.37 3.51 1.23
N VAL A 309 -20.26 3.38 2.55
CA VAL A 309 -20.29 2.10 3.25
C VAL A 309 -21.43 2.16 4.24
N GLU A 310 -22.37 1.23 4.13
CA GLU A 310 -23.60 1.26 4.92
C GLU A 310 -23.33 1.01 6.41
N GLN A 311 -22.41 0.09 6.73
CA GLN A 311 -21.97 -0.18 8.09
C GLN A 311 -20.52 -0.72 8.10
N ALA A 312 -19.71 -0.21 9.03
CA ALA A 312 -18.39 -0.73 9.33
C ALA A 312 -18.13 -0.61 10.84
N ASP A 313 -17.59 -1.69 11.43
CA ASP A 313 -17.19 -1.68 12.82
C ASP A 313 -15.86 -0.95 13.01
N LEU A 314 -15.00 -1.01 11.98
CA LEU A 314 -13.69 -0.36 11.96
C LEU A 314 -13.44 0.29 10.60
N VAL A 315 -12.96 1.51 10.62
CA VAL A 315 -12.40 2.18 9.44
C VAL A 315 -10.92 2.40 9.68
N TYR A 316 -10.10 1.79 8.81
CA TYR A 316 -8.67 2.03 8.76
C TYR A 316 -8.40 3.17 7.79
N ILE A 317 -7.79 4.25 8.28
CA ILE A 317 -7.56 5.48 7.51
C ILE A 317 -6.07 5.77 7.50
N GLU A 318 -5.46 5.57 6.36
CA GLU A 318 -4.06 5.91 6.09
C GLU A 318 -4.00 6.75 4.80
N PRO A 319 -4.30 8.05 4.88
CA PRO A 319 -4.31 8.91 3.71
C PRO A 319 -2.89 9.04 3.13
N PRO A 320 -2.77 9.36 1.83
CA PRO A 320 -1.48 9.63 1.21
C PRO A 320 -0.72 10.70 1.99
N TYR A 321 0.58 10.43 2.23
CA TYR A 321 1.44 11.41 2.86
C TYR A 321 1.66 12.60 1.94
N TYR A 322 1.55 13.78 2.48
CA TYR A 322 1.92 14.97 1.76
C TYR A 322 3.45 15.04 1.60
N SER A 323 3.93 15.15 0.35
CA SER A 323 5.35 15.28 0.03
C SER A 323 5.61 16.62 -0.65
N PRO A 324 6.67 17.38 -0.28
CA PRO A 324 7.06 18.62 -0.95
C PRO A 324 7.52 18.43 -2.41
N LEU A 325 7.81 17.19 -2.79
CA LEU A 325 8.07 16.84 -4.16
C LEU A 325 6.75 16.88 -4.93
N SER A 326 6.68 17.66 -6.00
CA SER A 326 5.48 17.95 -6.79
C SER A 326 4.53 16.76 -6.94
N ASP A 327 3.21 17.01 -6.99
CA ASP A 327 2.13 16.04 -7.26
C ASP A 327 2.44 15.07 -8.39
N ASN A 328 3.21 15.54 -9.37
CA ASN A 328 3.72 14.76 -10.48
C ASN A 328 4.67 13.62 -10.08
N GLU A 329 5.32 13.66 -8.91
CA GLU A 329 6.37 12.68 -8.60
C GLU A 329 5.81 11.39 -7.99
N TYR A 330 4.77 11.47 -7.16
CA TYR A 330 4.09 10.27 -6.66
C TYR A 330 3.33 9.57 -7.80
N VAL A 331 2.58 10.34 -8.56
CA VAL A 331 1.86 9.88 -9.76
C VAL A 331 2.86 9.32 -10.78
N ARG A 332 3.96 10.02 -11.09
CA ARG A 332 5.01 9.54 -12.00
C ARG A 332 5.75 8.29 -11.53
N ARG A 333 5.77 8.00 -10.23
CA ARG A 333 6.42 6.79 -9.70
C ARG A 333 5.66 5.51 -9.99
N TYR A 334 4.35 5.59 -10.21
CA TYR A 334 3.46 4.43 -10.38
C TYR A 334 2.58 4.47 -11.64
N HIS A 335 2.52 5.59 -12.37
CA HIS A 335 1.80 5.70 -13.62
C HIS A 335 2.67 5.27 -14.82
N PHE A 336 3.03 4.01 -14.79
CA PHE A 336 3.65 3.37 -15.94
C PHE A 336 2.68 2.37 -16.56
#